data_a5ceb7ed9e16568ea27bc6164bdfeffe
#
_entry.id   a5ceb7ed9e16568ea27bc6164bdfeffe
#
_cell.length_a   1.000
_cell.length_b   1.000
_cell.length_c   1.000
_cell.angle_alpha   90.00
_cell.angle_beta   90.00
_cell.angle_gamma   90.00
#
_symmetry.space_group_name_H-M   'P 1'
#
loop_
_entity.id
_entity.type
_entity.pdbx_description
1 polymer ?
#
loop_
_entity_poly.entity_id
_entity_poly.type
_entity_poly.pdbx_seq_one_letter_code
_entity_poly.pdbx_strand_id
1 'polypeptide(L)'
;MDADLQDDPAEINNLISKIDEGWDVVSGWKKKRNDPIGKTIPSKFFNFIVSWFSGIKIHDFNCGLKAYNKNVIKSLNIYGGLHRFIPYLASSNGFSVTEIPVNHRSREFGDSKYGGSRMFKGFFDFLSVLFITKYSKRPLHIFGFVGILLFMSGLIINIILSYQWIASRYILEVPYSIDRPLLFLGILFIIIGIQIFSIGFIAELFVSYLSKNEKVDEDIITPEN
;
A
#
# COMPACT_ATOMS: atom_id res chain seq x y z
N MET A 1 8.51 2.52 21.77
CA MET A 1 7.68 3.36 22.69
C MET A 1 7.93 4.81 22.34
N ASP A 2 6.87 5.58 22.22
CA ASP A 2 6.97 7.01 21.95
C ASP A 2 7.38 7.77 23.24
N ALA A 3 8.09 8.91 23.08
CA ALA A 3 8.62 9.67 24.22
C ALA A 3 7.60 10.71 24.77
N ASP A 4 6.32 10.63 24.40
CA ASP A 4 5.28 11.60 24.79
C ASP A 4 4.52 11.22 26.06
N LEU A 5 5.00 10.23 26.80
CA LEU A 5 4.48 9.72 28.07
C LEU A 5 3.04 9.18 28.02
N GLN A 6 2.49 8.97 26.83
CA GLN A 6 1.14 8.42 26.65
C GLN A 6 1.10 6.89 26.80
N ASP A 7 2.19 6.20 26.50
CA ASP A 7 2.28 4.75 26.63
C ASP A 7 2.74 4.36 28.04
N ASP A 8 2.10 3.36 28.65
CA ASP A 8 2.45 2.90 29.98
C ASP A 8 3.65 1.93 29.95
N PRO A 9 4.79 2.26 30.60
CA PRO A 9 5.95 1.37 30.62
C PRO A 9 5.67 -0.02 31.27
N ALA A 10 4.67 -0.12 32.13
CA ALA A 10 4.30 -1.41 32.72
C ALA A 10 3.85 -2.46 31.69
N GLU A 11 3.33 -2.01 30.54
CA GLU A 11 2.90 -2.88 29.46
C GLU A 11 4.06 -3.56 28.70
N ILE A 12 5.30 -3.09 28.90
CA ILE A 12 6.48 -3.68 28.25
C ILE A 12 6.63 -5.16 28.60
N ASN A 13 6.41 -5.52 29.86
CA ASN A 13 6.50 -6.91 30.29
C ASN A 13 5.45 -7.81 29.60
N ASN A 14 4.25 -7.28 29.37
CA ASN A 14 3.19 -7.99 28.66
C ASN A 14 3.54 -8.22 27.18
N LEU A 15 4.20 -7.26 26.54
CA LEU A 15 4.68 -7.43 25.14
C LEU A 15 5.83 -8.44 25.07
N ILE A 16 6.77 -8.39 26.03
CA ILE A 16 7.92 -9.33 26.07
C ILE A 16 7.41 -10.74 26.27
N SER A 17 6.47 -10.99 27.19
CA SER A 17 5.93 -12.32 27.43
C SER A 17 5.30 -12.91 26.16
N LYS A 18 4.71 -12.11 25.29
CA LYS A 18 4.20 -12.55 23.98
C LYS A 18 5.30 -12.89 22.98
N ILE A 19 6.41 -12.17 23.01
CA ILE A 19 7.61 -12.55 22.23
C ILE A 19 8.15 -13.90 22.73
N ASP A 20 8.18 -14.12 24.05
CA ASP A 20 8.64 -15.39 24.66
C ASP A 20 7.70 -16.57 24.34
N GLU A 21 6.41 -16.30 24.07
CA GLU A 21 5.45 -17.29 23.55
C GLU A 21 5.73 -17.70 22.09
N GLY A 22 6.67 -17.03 21.39
CA GLY A 22 7.07 -17.36 20.02
C GLY A 22 6.54 -16.41 18.94
N TRP A 23 5.95 -15.27 19.33
CA TRP A 23 5.56 -14.24 18.36
C TRP A 23 6.76 -13.40 17.97
N ASP A 24 6.87 -13.05 16.68
CA ASP A 24 7.98 -12.24 16.17
C ASP A 24 7.76 -10.76 16.33
N VAL A 25 6.50 -10.31 16.22
CA VAL A 25 6.07 -8.92 16.37
C VAL A 25 4.83 -8.85 17.24
N VAL A 26 4.87 -8.01 18.26
CA VAL A 26 3.74 -7.73 19.15
C VAL A 26 3.44 -6.24 19.14
N SER A 27 2.26 -5.86 18.64
CA SER A 27 1.81 -4.45 18.62
C SER A 27 0.88 -4.17 19.79
N GLY A 28 0.98 -2.99 20.39
CA GLY A 28 -0.02 -2.53 21.34
C GLY A 28 -1.31 -2.14 20.61
N TRP A 29 -2.46 -2.42 21.23
CA TRP A 29 -3.76 -1.99 20.77
C TRP A 29 -4.40 -1.04 21.80
N LYS A 30 -4.55 0.24 21.43
CA LYS A 30 -5.21 1.25 22.25
C LYS A 30 -6.72 1.06 22.23
N LYS A 31 -7.23 0.06 22.97
CA LYS A 31 -8.65 -0.32 22.97
C LYS A 31 -9.55 0.79 23.49
N LYS A 32 -9.12 1.48 24.56
CA LYS A 32 -9.80 2.66 25.12
C LYS A 32 -9.01 3.91 24.71
N ARG A 33 -9.48 4.63 23.69
CA ARG A 33 -8.87 5.90 23.27
C ARG A 33 -9.62 7.05 23.88
N ASN A 34 -8.88 7.91 24.57
CA ASN A 34 -9.38 9.18 25.11
C ASN A 34 -9.21 10.33 24.09
N ASP A 35 -9.05 10.00 22.80
CA ASP A 35 -8.86 10.98 21.72
C ASP A 35 -10.21 11.55 21.23
N PRO A 36 -10.25 12.81 20.74
CA PRO A 36 -11.43 13.41 20.13
C PRO A 36 -11.98 12.58 18.95
N ILE A 37 -13.30 12.53 18.79
CA ILE A 37 -14.01 11.75 17.76
C ILE A 37 -13.49 12.05 16.35
N GLY A 38 -13.18 13.32 16.04
CA GLY A 38 -12.62 13.73 14.75
C GLY A 38 -11.26 13.13 14.39
N LYS A 39 -10.51 12.57 15.35
CA LYS A 39 -9.26 11.84 15.13
C LYS A 39 -9.47 10.33 15.12
N THR A 40 -10.43 9.86 15.87
CA THR A 40 -10.69 8.42 16.07
C THR A 40 -11.32 7.78 14.83
N ILE A 41 -12.30 8.45 14.19
CA ILE A 41 -12.99 7.91 13.01
C ILE A 41 -12.04 7.74 11.80
N PRO A 42 -11.26 8.77 11.38
CA PRO A 42 -10.32 8.61 10.27
C PRO A 42 -9.23 7.55 10.55
N SER A 43 -8.77 7.46 11.81
CA SER A 43 -7.80 6.43 12.20
C SER A 43 -8.37 5.01 12.13
N LYS A 44 -9.61 4.79 12.57
CA LYS A 44 -10.28 3.48 12.46
C LYS A 44 -10.50 3.08 11.00
N PHE A 45 -10.94 4.02 10.16
CA PHE A 45 -11.11 3.78 8.73
C PHE A 45 -9.78 3.42 8.05
N PHE A 46 -8.72 4.16 8.36
CA PHE A 46 -7.37 3.87 7.86
C PHE A 46 -6.90 2.48 8.30
N ASN A 47 -7.00 2.15 9.58
CA ASN A 47 -6.61 0.85 10.12
C ASN A 47 -7.42 -0.30 9.49
N PHE A 48 -8.72 -0.09 9.24
CA PHE A 48 -9.57 -1.06 8.55
C PHE A 48 -9.07 -1.33 7.13
N ILE A 49 -8.78 -0.27 6.35
CA ILE A 49 -8.23 -0.40 4.99
C ILE A 49 -6.90 -1.15 5.02
N VAL A 50 -5.97 -0.74 5.90
CA VAL A 50 -4.65 -1.39 6.01
C VAL A 50 -4.80 -2.85 6.40
N SER A 51 -5.65 -3.18 7.38
CA SER A 51 -5.91 -4.56 7.82
C SER A 51 -6.50 -5.41 6.68
N TRP A 52 -7.45 -4.87 5.93
CA TRP A 52 -8.09 -5.57 4.82
C TRP A 52 -7.09 -5.88 3.68
N PHE A 53 -6.29 -4.90 3.28
CA PHE A 53 -5.30 -5.08 2.21
C PHE A 53 -4.09 -5.91 2.63
N SER A 54 -3.66 -5.79 3.89
CA SER A 54 -2.52 -6.55 4.43
C SER A 54 -2.86 -8.01 4.77
N GLY A 55 -4.15 -8.31 4.99
CA GLY A 55 -4.61 -9.60 5.48
C GLY A 55 -4.28 -9.88 6.95
N ILE A 56 -3.75 -8.87 7.69
CA ILE A 56 -3.38 -9.01 9.10
C ILE A 56 -4.50 -8.46 9.98
N LYS A 57 -4.91 -9.25 10.96
CA LYS A 57 -5.95 -8.86 11.92
C LYS A 57 -5.36 -8.02 13.06
N ILE A 58 -4.98 -6.77 12.76
CA ILE A 58 -4.52 -5.78 13.74
C ILE A 58 -5.47 -4.58 13.75
N HIS A 59 -5.85 -4.13 14.94
CA HIS A 59 -6.76 -3.01 15.12
C HIS A 59 -6.06 -1.66 15.14
N ASP A 60 -4.76 -1.61 15.50
CA ASP A 60 -4.01 -0.35 15.60
C ASP A 60 -2.59 -0.43 15.04
N PHE A 61 -2.43 -0.06 13.78
CA PHE A 61 -1.12 0.02 13.13
C PHE A 61 -0.28 1.20 13.63
N ASN A 62 -0.94 2.24 14.20
CA ASN A 62 -0.29 3.48 14.62
C ASN A 62 0.15 3.48 16.10
N CYS A 63 -0.02 2.38 16.83
CA CYS A 63 0.46 2.31 18.20
C CYS A 63 2.00 2.42 18.22
N GLY A 64 2.56 3.33 19.03
CA GLY A 64 4.00 3.50 19.20
C GLY A 64 4.63 2.39 20.03
N LEU A 65 3.84 1.74 20.89
CA LEU A 65 4.32 0.66 21.76
C LEU A 65 4.28 -0.68 21.00
N LYS A 66 5.47 -1.19 20.63
CA LYS A 66 5.65 -2.45 19.93
C LYS A 66 6.90 -3.16 20.41
N ALA A 67 6.86 -4.49 20.42
CA ALA A 67 8.03 -5.33 20.67
C ALA A 67 8.35 -6.16 19.41
N TYR A 68 9.63 -6.40 19.18
CA TYR A 68 10.12 -7.12 18.01
C TYR A 68 11.20 -8.12 18.40
N ASN A 69 11.16 -9.28 17.77
CA ASN A 69 12.31 -10.17 17.77
C ASN A 69 13.47 -9.51 16.99
N LYS A 70 14.71 -9.74 17.43
CA LYS A 70 15.92 -9.19 16.79
C LYS A 70 16.03 -9.53 15.31
N ASN A 71 15.57 -10.71 14.91
CA ASN A 71 15.62 -11.16 13.51
C ASN A 71 14.71 -10.31 12.61
N VAL A 72 13.54 -9.87 13.10
CA VAL A 72 12.62 -8.98 12.37
C VAL A 72 13.32 -7.67 12.04
N ILE A 73 13.97 -7.04 13.05
CA ILE A 73 14.61 -5.72 12.84
C ILE A 73 15.74 -5.81 11.82
N LYS A 74 16.50 -6.92 11.82
CA LYS A 74 17.59 -7.14 10.86
C LYS A 74 17.11 -7.37 9.43
N SER A 75 15.92 -7.95 9.25
CA SER A 75 15.35 -8.29 7.94
C SER A 75 14.58 -7.15 7.29
N LEU A 76 14.24 -6.10 8.05
CA LEU A 76 13.41 -5.00 7.57
C LEU A 76 14.27 -3.79 7.20
N ASN A 77 14.13 -3.34 5.96
CA ASN A 77 14.69 -2.06 5.53
C ASN A 77 13.63 -0.96 5.69
N ILE A 78 13.73 -0.20 6.80
CA ILE A 78 12.73 0.80 7.19
C ILE A 78 13.26 2.19 6.89
N TYR A 79 12.55 2.95 6.05
CA TYR A 79 12.85 4.35 5.74
C TYR A 79 11.59 5.21 5.77
N GLY A 80 11.73 6.52 5.98
CA GLY A 80 10.64 7.49 5.96
C GLY A 80 9.50 7.17 6.94
N GLY A 81 8.25 7.21 6.44
CA GLY A 81 7.03 6.95 7.22
C GLY A 81 6.69 5.47 7.45
N LEU A 82 7.53 4.54 6.98
CA LEU A 82 7.24 3.09 6.96
C LEU A 82 7.19 2.45 8.36
N HIS A 83 7.71 3.11 9.40
CA HIS A 83 7.67 2.63 10.78
C HIS A 83 6.26 2.26 11.26
N ARG A 84 5.21 2.87 10.71
CA ARG A 84 3.81 2.54 11.03
C ARG A 84 3.39 1.17 10.50
N PHE A 85 4.00 0.75 9.42
CA PHE A 85 3.65 -0.48 8.69
C PHE A 85 4.59 -1.64 9.01
N ILE A 86 5.44 -1.53 10.03
CA ILE A 86 6.33 -2.61 10.46
C ILE A 86 5.57 -3.94 10.65
N PRO A 87 4.40 -4.00 11.29
CA PRO A 87 3.64 -5.24 11.40
C PRO A 87 3.30 -5.85 10.03
N TYR A 88 2.96 -5.00 9.05
CA TYR A 88 2.67 -5.47 7.69
C TYR A 88 3.93 -5.93 6.96
N LEU A 89 5.02 -5.16 7.02
CA LEU A 89 6.31 -5.53 6.42
C LEU A 89 6.86 -6.84 7.02
N ALA A 90 6.76 -7.01 8.33
CA ALA A 90 7.17 -8.24 9.00
C ALA A 90 6.34 -9.44 8.52
N SER A 91 5.02 -9.30 8.50
CA SER A 91 4.14 -10.38 8.03
C SER A 91 4.38 -10.73 6.56
N SER A 92 4.66 -9.75 5.69
CA SER A 92 4.98 -10.02 4.28
C SER A 92 6.29 -10.78 4.09
N ASN A 93 7.21 -10.67 5.07
CA ASN A 93 8.46 -11.45 5.13
C ASN A 93 8.30 -12.79 5.85
N GLY A 94 7.07 -13.19 6.22
CA GLY A 94 6.77 -14.49 6.83
C GLY A 94 6.85 -14.51 8.36
N PHE A 95 7.07 -13.39 9.03
CA PHE A 95 7.07 -13.30 10.48
C PHE A 95 5.66 -13.32 11.07
N SER A 96 5.52 -13.94 12.24
CA SER A 96 4.29 -13.99 13.02
C SER A 96 4.02 -12.65 13.71
N VAL A 97 2.77 -12.15 13.58
CA VAL A 97 2.39 -10.83 14.11
C VAL A 97 1.13 -10.95 14.95
N THR A 98 1.14 -10.35 16.14
CA THR A 98 -0.03 -10.29 17.03
C THR A 98 -0.18 -8.92 17.67
N GLU A 99 -1.28 -8.69 18.37
CA GLU A 99 -1.50 -7.49 19.16
C GLU A 99 -2.04 -7.81 20.55
N ILE A 100 -1.76 -6.93 21.50
CA ILE A 100 -2.33 -6.98 22.85
C ILE A 100 -2.96 -5.63 23.22
N PRO A 101 -4.07 -5.62 23.97
CA PRO A 101 -4.61 -4.39 24.47
C PRO A 101 -3.63 -3.76 25.47
N VAL A 102 -3.38 -2.44 25.31
CA VAL A 102 -2.48 -1.68 26.18
C VAL A 102 -3.19 -0.44 26.73
N ASN A 103 -2.79 -0.04 27.94
CA ASN A 103 -3.27 1.17 28.56
C ASN A 103 -2.66 2.40 27.87
N HIS A 104 -3.50 3.37 27.53
CA HIS A 104 -3.10 4.62 26.92
C HIS A 104 -3.55 5.79 27.78
N ARG A 105 -2.59 6.58 28.23
CA ARG A 105 -2.82 7.76 29.07
C ARG A 105 -3.19 8.96 28.21
N SER A 106 -3.97 9.88 28.74
CA SER A 106 -4.17 11.18 28.10
C SER A 106 -2.86 11.94 28.03
N ARG A 107 -2.68 12.73 26.98
CA ARG A 107 -1.49 13.59 26.86
C ARG A 107 -1.50 14.65 27.95
N GLU A 108 -0.43 14.71 28.74
CA GLU A 108 -0.29 15.70 29.84
C GLU A 108 0.38 17.00 29.35
N PHE A 109 1.25 16.92 28.34
CA PHE A 109 2.03 18.06 27.84
C PHE A 109 1.96 18.21 26.32
N GLY A 110 1.85 19.47 25.88
CA GLY A 110 1.98 19.86 24.46
C GLY A 110 0.72 19.67 23.60
N ASP A 111 0.58 20.55 22.62
CA ASP A 111 -0.51 20.50 21.65
C ASP A 111 -0.21 19.51 20.52
N SER A 112 -1.27 18.87 20.04
CA SER A 112 -1.18 17.97 18.88
C SER A 112 -0.93 18.78 17.60
N LYS A 113 0.30 18.83 17.11
CA LYS A 113 0.69 19.48 15.84
C LYS A 113 0.14 18.78 14.58
N TYR A 114 -0.95 18.01 14.70
CA TYR A 114 -1.42 17.15 13.63
C TYR A 114 -2.58 17.77 12.84
N GLY A 115 -2.26 18.25 11.63
CA GLY A 115 -3.22 18.71 10.63
C GLY A 115 -3.63 17.60 9.63
N GLY A 116 -4.60 17.90 8.76
CA GLY A 116 -5.11 16.99 7.70
C GLY A 116 -4.04 16.44 6.73
N SER A 117 -2.91 17.15 6.57
CA SER A 117 -1.79 16.72 5.73
C SER A 117 -1.19 15.34 6.13
N ARG A 118 -1.31 14.94 7.41
CA ARG A 118 -0.83 13.63 7.88
C ARG A 118 -1.62 12.46 7.31
N MET A 119 -2.92 12.66 7.11
CA MET A 119 -3.78 11.60 6.52
C MET A 119 -3.38 11.33 5.07
N PHE A 120 -3.13 12.39 4.30
CA PHE A 120 -2.63 12.26 2.93
C PHE A 120 -1.24 11.59 2.88
N LYS A 121 -0.31 12.03 3.74
CA LYS A 121 1.01 11.37 3.85
C LYS A 121 0.88 9.89 4.22
N GLY A 122 0.06 9.57 5.23
CA GLY A 122 -0.17 8.18 5.63
C GLY A 122 -0.79 7.33 4.53
N PHE A 123 -1.65 7.91 3.70
CA PHE A 123 -2.23 7.23 2.54
C PHE A 123 -1.16 6.92 1.47
N PHE A 124 -0.30 7.88 1.12
CA PHE A 124 0.78 7.65 0.17
C PHE A 124 1.83 6.69 0.72
N ASP A 125 2.16 6.77 2.02
CA ASP A 125 3.03 5.80 2.69
C ASP A 125 2.43 4.38 2.60
N PHE A 126 1.12 4.25 2.82
CA PHE A 126 0.42 2.97 2.68
C PHE A 126 0.44 2.43 1.24
N LEU A 127 0.18 3.28 0.25
CA LEU A 127 0.29 2.88 -1.16
C LEU A 127 1.70 2.40 -1.50
N SER A 128 2.73 3.10 -0.99
CA SER A 128 4.12 2.71 -1.19
C SER A 128 4.41 1.34 -0.58
N VAL A 129 3.98 1.10 0.66
CA VAL A 129 4.16 -0.20 1.33
C VAL A 129 3.40 -1.30 0.61
N LEU A 130 2.15 -1.06 0.23
CA LEU A 130 1.34 -2.01 -0.51
C LEU A 130 2.01 -2.39 -1.84
N PHE A 131 2.55 -1.40 -2.53
CA PHE A 131 3.27 -1.62 -3.78
C PHE A 131 4.54 -2.45 -3.56
N ILE A 132 5.37 -2.08 -2.58
CA ILE A 132 6.62 -2.78 -2.27
C ILE A 132 6.36 -4.22 -1.82
N THR A 133 5.34 -4.48 -1.00
CA THR A 133 5.10 -5.81 -0.45
C THR A 133 4.35 -6.74 -1.40
N LYS A 134 3.31 -6.25 -2.06
CA LYS A 134 2.39 -7.09 -2.84
C LYS A 134 2.69 -7.08 -4.34
N TYR A 135 3.18 -5.96 -4.85
CA TYR A 135 3.24 -5.72 -6.30
C TYR A 135 4.67 -5.54 -6.83
N SER A 136 5.66 -5.41 -5.95
CA SER A 136 7.06 -5.25 -6.36
C SER A 136 7.63 -6.46 -7.10
N LYS A 137 7.08 -7.67 -6.85
CA LYS A 137 7.60 -8.89 -7.50
C LYS A 137 7.15 -9.05 -8.95
N ARG A 138 5.98 -8.51 -9.34
CA ARG A 138 5.41 -8.62 -10.70
C ARG A 138 4.55 -7.40 -11.03
N PRO A 139 5.13 -6.23 -11.22
CA PRO A 139 4.38 -4.99 -11.46
C PRO A 139 3.60 -5.01 -12.78
N LEU A 140 4.09 -5.72 -13.81
CA LEU A 140 3.43 -5.82 -15.11
C LEU A 140 2.02 -6.41 -15.01
N HIS A 141 1.76 -7.32 -14.06
CA HIS A 141 0.44 -7.92 -13.96
C HIS A 141 -0.66 -6.89 -13.64
N ILE A 142 -0.38 -5.87 -12.85
CA ILE A 142 -1.35 -4.84 -12.47
C ILE A 142 -1.41 -3.75 -13.51
N PHE A 143 -0.26 -3.13 -13.79
CA PHE A 143 -0.19 -2.06 -14.77
C PHE A 143 -0.58 -2.56 -16.16
N GLY A 144 -0.17 -3.79 -16.51
CA GLY A 144 -0.54 -4.43 -17.77
C GLY A 144 -2.04 -4.68 -17.87
N PHE A 145 -2.67 -5.22 -16.82
CA PHE A 145 -4.12 -5.45 -16.82
C PHE A 145 -4.91 -4.16 -16.94
N VAL A 146 -4.59 -3.15 -16.12
CA VAL A 146 -5.25 -1.83 -16.17
C VAL A 146 -5.00 -1.15 -17.51
N GLY A 147 -3.77 -1.20 -18.03
CA GLY A 147 -3.41 -0.63 -19.32
C GLY A 147 -4.18 -1.25 -20.48
N ILE A 148 -4.27 -2.59 -20.53
CA ILE A 148 -5.03 -3.32 -21.55
C ILE A 148 -6.53 -3.01 -21.45
N LEU A 149 -7.08 -2.96 -20.25
CA LEU A 149 -8.50 -2.65 -20.04
C LEU A 149 -8.86 -1.25 -20.55
N LEU A 150 -8.05 -0.24 -20.23
CA LEU A 150 -8.25 1.12 -20.75
C LEU A 150 -8.06 1.16 -22.27
N PHE A 151 -7.02 0.54 -22.80
CA PHE A 151 -6.76 0.47 -24.24
C PHE A 151 -7.94 -0.14 -24.99
N MET A 152 -8.43 -1.30 -24.53
CA MET A 152 -9.55 -1.99 -25.15
C MET A 152 -10.84 -1.17 -25.07
N SER A 153 -11.13 -0.55 -23.93
CA SER A 153 -12.33 0.30 -23.80
C SER A 153 -12.27 1.51 -24.74
N GLY A 154 -11.12 2.17 -24.85
CA GLY A 154 -10.92 3.25 -25.81
C GLY A 154 -11.05 2.80 -27.24
N LEU A 155 -10.52 1.65 -27.58
CA LEU A 155 -10.62 1.05 -28.92
C LEU A 155 -12.08 0.75 -29.28
N ILE A 156 -12.83 0.12 -28.37
CA ILE A 156 -14.25 -0.19 -28.57
C ILE A 156 -15.07 1.07 -28.81
N ILE A 157 -14.87 2.11 -27.99
CA ILE A 157 -15.56 3.41 -28.16
C ILE A 157 -15.31 3.96 -29.58
N ASN A 158 -14.05 4.01 -29.99
CA ASN A 158 -13.71 4.59 -31.30
C ASN A 158 -14.21 3.72 -32.48
N ILE A 159 -14.19 2.41 -32.36
CA ILE A 159 -14.75 1.48 -33.37
C ILE A 159 -16.26 1.71 -33.51
N ILE A 160 -17.01 1.79 -32.42
CA ILE A 160 -18.46 2.01 -32.45
C ILE A 160 -18.78 3.36 -33.09
N LEU A 161 -18.08 4.44 -32.70
CA LEU A 161 -18.30 5.77 -33.29
C LEU A 161 -17.95 5.81 -34.79
N SER A 162 -16.86 5.14 -35.16
CA SER A 162 -16.46 5.03 -36.56
C SER A 162 -17.49 4.24 -37.38
N TYR A 163 -17.98 3.13 -36.86
CA TYR A 163 -19.03 2.34 -37.50
C TYR A 163 -20.32 3.15 -37.68
N GLN A 164 -20.78 3.84 -36.65
CA GLN A 164 -21.97 4.69 -36.71
C GLN A 164 -21.80 5.82 -37.73
N TRP A 165 -20.65 6.42 -37.83
CA TRP A 165 -20.37 7.46 -38.80
C TRP A 165 -20.40 6.91 -40.22
N ILE A 166 -19.75 5.76 -40.50
CA ILE A 166 -19.73 5.13 -41.81
C ILE A 166 -21.14 4.71 -42.21
N ALA A 167 -21.89 4.02 -41.32
CA ALA A 167 -23.24 3.56 -41.59
C ALA A 167 -24.19 4.74 -41.91
N SER A 168 -24.12 5.83 -41.15
CA SER A 168 -24.90 7.02 -41.38
C SER A 168 -24.57 7.71 -42.70
N ARG A 169 -23.28 7.77 -43.05
CA ARG A 169 -22.81 8.49 -44.26
C ARG A 169 -23.09 7.73 -45.55
N TYR A 170 -22.92 6.39 -45.53
CA TYR A 170 -22.93 5.57 -46.76
C TYR A 170 -24.15 4.66 -46.90
N ILE A 171 -24.85 4.33 -45.81
CA ILE A 171 -25.98 3.39 -45.82
C ILE A 171 -27.30 4.12 -45.63
N LEU A 172 -27.35 5.05 -44.68
CA LEU A 172 -28.59 5.72 -44.29
C LEU A 172 -28.78 7.08 -44.94
N GLU A 173 -27.71 7.66 -45.49
CA GLU A 173 -27.64 9.02 -46.11
C GLU A 173 -28.16 10.15 -45.19
N VAL A 174 -28.12 9.91 -43.87
CA VAL A 174 -28.58 10.85 -42.84
C VAL A 174 -27.37 11.59 -42.25
N PRO A 175 -27.41 12.91 -42.05
CA PRO A 175 -26.31 13.62 -41.43
C PRO A 175 -26.14 13.17 -39.97
N TYR A 176 -25.02 12.50 -39.66
CA TYR A 176 -24.64 12.08 -38.32
C TYR A 176 -23.58 12.99 -37.72
N SER A 177 -23.88 13.58 -36.59
CA SER A 177 -22.91 14.33 -35.80
C SER A 177 -22.17 13.38 -34.87
N ILE A 178 -20.87 13.22 -35.07
CA ILE A 178 -20.04 12.46 -34.12
C ILE A 178 -20.06 13.18 -32.78
N ASP A 179 -20.28 12.43 -31.73
CA ASP A 179 -20.13 12.88 -30.36
C ASP A 179 -18.64 13.13 -30.07
N ARG A 180 -18.19 14.37 -30.30
CA ARG A 180 -16.79 14.77 -30.17
C ARG A 180 -16.21 14.51 -28.79
N PRO A 181 -16.89 14.82 -27.65
CA PRO A 181 -16.38 14.48 -26.33
C PRO A 181 -16.10 12.98 -26.14
N LEU A 182 -16.97 12.11 -26.65
CA LEU A 182 -16.80 10.66 -26.53
C LEU A 182 -15.65 10.14 -27.42
N LEU A 183 -15.45 10.73 -28.60
CA LEU A 183 -14.31 10.41 -29.46
C LEU A 183 -12.99 10.73 -28.75
N PHE A 184 -12.87 11.93 -28.17
CA PHE A 184 -11.68 12.33 -27.43
C PHE A 184 -11.46 11.46 -26.19
N LEU A 185 -12.51 11.04 -25.49
CA LEU A 185 -12.42 10.12 -24.37
C LEU A 185 -11.86 8.77 -24.82
N GLY A 186 -12.32 8.25 -25.95
CA GLY A 186 -11.81 7.00 -26.51
C GLY A 186 -10.31 7.10 -26.86
N ILE A 187 -9.88 8.18 -27.51
CA ILE A 187 -8.47 8.44 -27.81
C ILE A 187 -7.65 8.55 -26.53
N LEU A 188 -8.14 9.29 -25.54
CA LEU A 188 -7.49 9.46 -24.24
C LEU A 188 -7.28 8.10 -23.55
N PHE A 189 -8.28 7.23 -23.56
CA PHE A 189 -8.16 5.90 -22.95
C PHE A 189 -7.13 5.02 -23.68
N ILE A 190 -7.03 5.12 -25.00
CA ILE A 190 -5.98 4.41 -25.76
C ILE A 190 -4.59 4.91 -25.34
N ILE A 191 -4.37 6.22 -25.28
CA ILE A 191 -3.06 6.81 -24.94
C ILE A 191 -2.68 6.46 -23.51
N ILE A 192 -3.58 6.64 -22.53
CA ILE A 192 -3.33 6.32 -21.12
C ILE A 192 -3.11 4.81 -20.96
N GLY A 193 -3.88 3.97 -21.65
CA GLY A 193 -3.73 2.52 -21.63
C GLY A 193 -2.33 2.08 -22.07
N ILE A 194 -1.82 2.61 -23.18
CA ILE A 194 -0.47 2.34 -23.67
C ILE A 194 0.58 2.84 -22.68
N GLN A 195 0.41 4.03 -22.11
CA GLN A 195 1.35 4.58 -21.13
C GLN A 195 1.44 3.73 -19.86
N ILE A 196 0.29 3.33 -19.28
CA ILE A 196 0.26 2.49 -18.08
C ILE A 196 0.87 1.12 -18.36
N PHE A 197 0.58 0.50 -19.51
CA PHE A 197 1.20 -0.74 -19.91
C PHE A 197 2.72 -0.62 -20.02
N SER A 198 3.21 0.43 -20.67
CA SER A 198 4.66 0.69 -20.82
C SER A 198 5.35 0.89 -19.49
N ILE A 199 4.72 1.61 -18.53
CA ILE A 199 5.25 1.78 -17.17
C ILE A 199 5.36 0.41 -16.48
N GLY A 200 4.34 -0.44 -16.61
CA GLY A 200 4.36 -1.79 -16.05
C GLY A 200 5.49 -2.64 -16.62
N PHE A 201 5.73 -2.56 -17.92
CA PHE A 201 6.81 -3.27 -18.60
C PHE A 201 8.20 -2.79 -18.13
N ILE A 202 8.41 -1.48 -18.03
CA ILE A 202 9.67 -0.90 -17.52
C ILE A 202 9.90 -1.33 -16.07
N ALA A 203 8.86 -1.28 -15.24
CA ALA A 203 8.95 -1.69 -13.83
C ALA A 203 9.33 -3.18 -13.70
N GLU A 204 8.77 -4.07 -14.54
CA GLU A 204 9.12 -5.50 -14.58
C GLU A 204 10.56 -5.73 -14.98
N LEU A 205 11.06 -5.02 -16.00
CA LEU A 205 12.46 -5.08 -16.40
C LEU A 205 13.39 -4.65 -15.27
N PHE A 206 13.02 -3.58 -14.54
CA PHE A 206 13.81 -3.08 -13.43
C PHE A 206 13.90 -4.10 -12.28
N VAL A 207 12.77 -4.71 -11.91
CA VAL A 207 12.72 -5.78 -10.89
C VAL A 207 13.55 -6.99 -11.32
N SER A 208 13.44 -7.40 -12.58
CA SER A 208 14.23 -8.51 -13.11
C SER A 208 15.74 -8.23 -13.07
N TYR A 209 16.13 -7.00 -13.39
CA TYR A 209 17.53 -6.58 -13.36
C TYR A 209 18.12 -6.58 -11.93
N LEU A 210 17.36 -6.04 -10.95
CA LEU A 210 17.78 -6.04 -9.54
C LEU A 210 17.93 -7.47 -9.00
N SER A 211 16.94 -8.32 -9.25
CA SER A 211 16.97 -9.72 -8.79
C SER A 211 18.14 -10.53 -9.38
N LYS A 212 18.59 -10.18 -10.58
CA LYS A 212 19.76 -10.82 -11.18
C LYS A 212 21.05 -10.38 -10.49
N ASN A 213 21.16 -9.10 -10.12
CA ASN A 213 22.35 -8.59 -9.46
C ASN A 213 22.50 -9.13 -8.03
N GLU A 214 21.38 -9.26 -7.28
CA GLU A 214 21.39 -9.86 -5.94
C GLU A 214 21.94 -11.29 -5.96
N LYS A 215 21.58 -12.11 -6.94
CA LYS A 215 22.10 -13.47 -7.09
C LYS A 215 23.60 -13.50 -7.40
N VAL A 216 24.08 -12.58 -8.23
CA VAL A 216 25.50 -12.48 -8.55
C VAL A 216 26.31 -12.12 -7.31
N ASP A 217 25.80 -11.21 -6.46
CA ASP A 217 26.48 -10.83 -5.23
C ASP A 217 26.46 -11.98 -4.20
N GLU A 218 25.39 -12.77 -4.09
CA GLU A 218 25.34 -13.98 -3.26
C GLU A 218 26.34 -15.03 -3.72
N ASP A 219 26.47 -15.29 -5.02
CA ASP A 219 27.42 -16.25 -5.58
C ASP A 219 28.90 -15.83 -5.36
N ILE A 220 29.16 -14.51 -5.30
CA ILE A 220 30.51 -13.98 -5.01
C ILE A 220 30.86 -14.11 -3.52
N ILE A 221 29.87 -13.95 -2.61
CA ILE A 221 30.07 -13.98 -1.17
C ILE A 221 30.12 -15.41 -0.62
N THR A 222 29.44 -16.36 -1.27
CA THR A 222 29.43 -17.78 -0.94
C THR A 222 29.98 -18.61 -2.10
N PRO A 223 31.30 -18.59 -2.38
CA PRO A 223 31.87 -19.55 -3.32
C PRO A 223 31.67 -20.95 -2.77
N GLU A 224 30.96 -21.79 -3.53
CA GLU A 224 30.83 -23.21 -3.20
C GLU A 224 32.20 -23.82 -2.98
N ASN A 225 32.43 -24.36 -1.76
CA ASN A 225 33.56 -25.24 -1.44
C ASN A 225 33.29 -26.66 -1.92
#